data_a26edc1fb2818e769e7386a47f7d4788
#
_entry.id   a26edc1fb2818e769e7386a47f7d4788
#
_cell.length_a   1.000
_cell.length_b   1.000
_cell.length_c   1.000
_cell.angle_alpha   90.00
_cell.angle_beta   90.00
_cell.angle_gamma   90.00
#
_symmetry.space_group_name_H-M   'P 1'
#
loop_
_entity.id
_entity.type
_entity.pdbx_description
1 polymer ?
#
loop_
_entity_poly.entity_id
_entity_poly.type
_entity_poly.pdbx_seq_one_letter_code
_entity_poly.pdbx_strand_id
1 'polypeptide(L)'
;MITYAEALRLLLSEAKPIEDTETIPLMYSTGRVLAEDIASPIDVPGWDNSQMDGYALRVEDIASASQDAPVRLPVAERIAAGKIGGPLLPGTCARIFTGAPLPPGADTVVPQEDVSREGDVVAFSQTPQIGAWVRRQGSD
;
A
#
# COMPACT_ATOMS: atom_id res chain seq x y z
N MET A 1 17.78 46.74 -13.38
CA MET A 1 17.44 45.78 -12.28
C MET A 1 16.90 44.55 -12.98
N ILE A 2 17.48 43.38 -12.69
CA ILE A 2 17.03 42.09 -13.27
C ILE A 2 15.90 41.53 -12.41
N THR A 3 15.01 40.74 -13.01
CA THR A 3 13.94 40.04 -12.28
C THR A 3 14.51 38.82 -11.53
N TYR A 4 13.76 38.30 -10.53
CA TYR A 4 14.12 37.08 -9.82
C TYR A 4 14.33 35.91 -10.79
N ALA A 5 13.41 35.71 -11.72
CA ALA A 5 13.50 34.63 -12.71
C ALA A 5 14.75 34.69 -13.57
N GLU A 6 15.12 35.91 -13.96
CA GLU A 6 16.31 36.18 -14.78
C GLU A 6 17.60 35.94 -13.96
N ALA A 7 17.63 36.38 -12.70
CA ALA A 7 18.74 36.14 -11.79
C ALA A 7 18.92 34.64 -11.55
N LEU A 8 17.84 33.90 -11.26
CA LEU A 8 17.88 32.45 -11.05
C LEU A 8 18.39 31.71 -12.29
N ARG A 9 17.89 32.09 -13.48
CA ARG A 9 18.36 31.50 -14.75
C ARG A 9 19.87 31.72 -14.96
N LEU A 10 20.36 32.90 -14.68
CA LEU A 10 21.79 33.22 -14.79
C LEU A 10 22.63 32.39 -13.80
N LEU A 11 22.20 32.29 -12.53
CA LEU A 11 22.90 31.48 -11.54
C LEU A 11 22.96 30.01 -11.94
N LEU A 12 21.82 29.43 -12.41
CA LEU A 12 21.77 28.06 -12.86
C LEU A 12 22.63 27.81 -14.11
N SER A 13 22.75 28.81 -15.02
CA SER A 13 23.61 28.67 -16.21
C SER A 13 25.12 28.65 -15.88
N GLU A 14 25.51 29.20 -14.74
CA GLU A 14 26.90 29.20 -14.27
C GLU A 14 27.21 27.99 -13.37
N ALA A 15 26.18 27.26 -12.92
CA ALA A 15 26.36 26.04 -12.11
C ALA A 15 26.96 24.93 -12.96
N LYS A 16 28.11 24.45 -12.55
CA LYS A 16 28.77 23.30 -13.18
C LYS A 16 28.60 22.05 -12.29
N PRO A 17 28.16 20.91 -12.83
CA PRO A 17 28.12 19.67 -12.08
C PRO A 17 29.54 19.30 -11.61
N ILE A 18 29.62 18.67 -10.45
CA ILE A 18 30.85 18.00 -10.00
C ILE A 18 30.96 16.71 -10.82
N GLU A 19 32.05 16.57 -11.58
CA GLU A 19 32.26 15.40 -12.46
C GLU A 19 33.01 14.26 -11.76
N ASP A 20 33.80 14.61 -10.73
CA ASP A 20 34.56 13.62 -9.96
C ASP A 20 33.64 12.77 -9.09
N THR A 21 33.79 11.45 -9.18
CA THR A 21 33.06 10.45 -8.39
C THR A 21 34.00 9.55 -7.62
N GLU A 22 33.53 9.04 -6.47
CA GLU A 22 34.28 8.09 -5.66
C GLU A 22 33.35 6.99 -5.12
N THR A 23 33.87 5.81 -4.92
CA THR A 23 33.16 4.72 -4.25
C THR A 23 33.54 4.71 -2.78
N ILE A 24 32.53 4.85 -1.91
CA ILE A 24 32.73 4.88 -0.46
C ILE A 24 31.81 3.86 0.25
N PRO A 25 32.19 3.34 1.42
CA PRO A 25 31.28 2.54 2.23
C PRO A 25 30.03 3.32 2.62
N LEU A 26 28.87 2.66 2.66
CA LEU A 26 27.58 3.27 2.96
C LEU A 26 27.57 4.11 4.25
N MET A 27 28.27 3.66 5.30
CA MET A 27 28.37 4.36 6.58
C MET A 27 29.00 5.77 6.47
N TYR A 28 29.71 6.08 5.38
CA TYR A 28 30.32 7.39 5.14
C TYR A 28 29.56 8.22 4.08
N SER A 29 28.39 7.74 3.61
CA SER A 29 27.63 8.39 2.54
C SER A 29 26.79 9.59 2.99
N THR A 30 26.65 9.80 4.28
CA THR A 30 25.86 10.95 4.81
C THR A 30 26.42 12.27 4.30
N GLY A 31 25.57 13.09 3.68
CA GLY A 31 25.95 14.39 3.10
C GLY A 31 26.60 14.31 1.71
N ARG A 32 26.66 13.11 1.13
CA ARG A 32 27.16 12.90 -0.25
C ARG A 32 25.99 12.92 -1.23
N VAL A 33 26.27 13.22 -2.48
CA VAL A 33 25.32 13.16 -3.59
C VAL A 33 25.59 11.91 -4.40
N LEU A 34 24.54 11.16 -4.73
CA LEU A 34 24.66 9.99 -5.58
C LEU A 34 25.12 10.40 -6.98
N ALA A 35 26.14 9.72 -7.51
CA ALA A 35 26.64 9.92 -8.85
C ALA A 35 25.80 9.21 -9.91
N GLU A 36 25.08 8.17 -9.52
CA GLU A 36 24.24 7.34 -10.38
C GLU A 36 22.92 7.04 -9.69
N ASP A 37 21.86 6.88 -10.47
CA ASP A 37 20.58 6.43 -9.96
C ASP A 37 20.70 4.98 -9.44
N ILE A 38 20.17 4.74 -8.23
CA ILE A 38 20.14 3.42 -7.62
C ILE A 38 18.72 2.89 -7.69
N ALA A 39 18.52 1.83 -8.48
CA ALA A 39 17.26 1.09 -8.50
C ALA A 39 17.33 -0.08 -7.50
N SER A 40 16.26 -0.29 -6.74
CA SER A 40 16.12 -1.46 -5.88
C SER A 40 16.09 -2.74 -6.74
N PRO A 41 16.91 -3.77 -6.42
CA PRO A 41 16.85 -5.06 -7.11
C PRO A 41 15.69 -5.94 -6.67
N ILE A 42 14.89 -5.50 -5.69
CA ILE A 42 13.73 -6.20 -5.15
C ILE A 42 12.56 -5.23 -5.00
N ASP A 43 11.36 -5.76 -5.12
CA ASP A 43 10.14 -5.01 -4.83
C ASP A 43 10.02 -4.69 -3.34
N VAL A 44 9.61 -3.47 -3.01
CA VAL A 44 9.30 -3.05 -1.63
C VAL A 44 7.90 -2.41 -1.61
N PRO A 45 6.96 -2.97 -0.91
CA PRO A 45 6.98 -4.29 -0.25
C PRO A 45 7.04 -5.45 -1.27
N GLY A 46 7.47 -6.64 -0.82
CA GLY A 46 7.63 -7.84 -1.67
C GLY A 46 6.32 -8.49 -2.12
N TRP A 47 5.16 -8.00 -1.67
CA TRP A 47 3.81 -8.47 -2.02
C TRP A 47 2.77 -7.43 -1.67
N ASP A 48 1.57 -7.56 -2.24
CA ASP A 48 0.40 -6.78 -1.84
C ASP A 48 0.07 -7.06 -0.37
N ASN A 49 -0.10 -6.02 0.46
CA ASN A 49 -0.41 -6.16 1.87
C ASN A 49 -1.48 -5.18 2.33
N SER A 50 -2.07 -5.46 3.50
CA SER A 50 -3.06 -4.59 4.10
C SER A 50 -2.43 -3.33 4.70
N GLN A 51 -3.01 -2.17 4.41
CA GLN A 51 -2.67 -0.91 5.07
C GLN A 51 -3.37 -0.74 6.42
N MET A 52 -4.41 -1.53 6.70
CA MET A 52 -5.28 -1.37 7.87
C MET A 52 -5.53 -2.70 8.57
N ASP A 53 -5.87 -2.62 9.84
CA ASP A 53 -6.52 -3.71 10.56
C ASP A 53 -7.98 -3.77 10.10
N GLY A 54 -8.37 -4.86 9.44
CA GLY A 54 -9.68 -4.91 8.80
C GLY A 54 -10.03 -6.29 8.27
N TYR A 55 -10.73 -6.30 7.15
CA TYR A 55 -11.22 -7.50 6.49
C TYR A 55 -10.86 -7.47 5.02
N ALA A 56 -10.08 -8.44 4.57
CA ALA A 56 -9.79 -8.67 3.15
C ALA A 56 -10.94 -9.43 2.50
N LEU A 57 -11.37 -8.99 1.33
CA LEU A 57 -12.49 -9.57 0.59
C LEU A 57 -12.37 -9.29 -0.90
N ARG A 58 -13.27 -9.86 -1.69
CA ARG A 58 -13.50 -9.45 -3.07
C ARG A 58 -14.58 -8.39 -3.08
N VAL A 59 -14.28 -7.22 -3.64
CA VAL A 59 -15.24 -6.11 -3.64
C VAL A 59 -16.57 -6.47 -4.31
N GLU A 60 -16.54 -7.37 -5.29
CA GLU A 60 -17.76 -7.85 -5.97
C GLU A 60 -18.74 -8.57 -5.04
N ASP A 61 -18.24 -9.25 -3.99
CA ASP A 61 -19.08 -9.95 -3.02
C ASP A 61 -19.91 -9.00 -2.16
N ILE A 62 -19.55 -7.73 -2.10
CA ILE A 62 -20.27 -6.68 -1.38
C ILE A 62 -20.77 -5.54 -2.28
N ALA A 63 -20.82 -5.76 -3.60
CA ALA A 63 -21.20 -4.73 -4.58
C ALA A 63 -22.61 -4.13 -4.36
N SER A 64 -23.50 -4.86 -3.69
CA SER A 64 -24.85 -4.39 -3.33
C SER A 64 -24.98 -3.80 -1.93
N ALA A 65 -23.86 -3.69 -1.18
CA ALA A 65 -23.88 -3.22 0.20
C ALA A 65 -24.33 -1.75 0.29
N SER A 66 -25.26 -1.49 1.20
CA SER A 66 -25.74 -0.14 1.54
C SER A 66 -26.04 -0.04 3.04
N GLN A 67 -26.25 1.18 3.53
CA GLN A 67 -26.63 1.42 4.93
C GLN A 67 -27.95 0.72 5.30
N ASP A 68 -28.91 0.70 4.38
CA ASP A 68 -30.23 0.10 4.61
C ASP A 68 -30.23 -1.42 4.36
N ALA A 69 -29.27 -1.94 3.59
CA ALA A 69 -29.13 -3.35 3.24
C ALA A 69 -27.66 -3.78 3.29
N PRO A 70 -27.08 -3.97 4.49
CA PRO A 70 -25.72 -4.43 4.63
C PRO A 70 -25.53 -5.85 4.10
N VAL A 71 -24.43 -6.09 3.38
CA VAL A 71 -24.04 -7.45 2.98
C VAL A 71 -23.27 -8.11 4.12
N ARG A 72 -23.59 -9.37 4.42
CA ARG A 72 -22.99 -10.14 5.53
C ARG A 72 -22.13 -11.25 4.96
N LEU A 73 -20.84 -11.26 5.34
CA LEU A 73 -19.89 -12.30 4.95
C LEU A 73 -19.34 -13.03 6.19
N PRO A 74 -19.21 -14.38 6.15
CA PRO A 74 -18.52 -15.12 7.18
C PRO A 74 -16.99 -14.87 7.11
N VAL A 75 -16.35 -14.84 8.27
CA VAL A 75 -14.89 -14.76 8.40
C VAL A 75 -14.31 -16.18 8.24
N ALA A 76 -13.67 -16.42 7.11
CA ALA A 76 -13.10 -17.74 6.81
C ALA A 76 -11.74 -17.98 7.50
N GLU A 77 -10.95 -16.91 7.69
CA GLU A 77 -9.59 -17.02 8.21
C GLU A 77 -9.16 -15.74 8.95
N ARG A 78 -8.11 -15.86 9.78
CA ARG A 78 -7.43 -14.73 10.43
C ARG A 78 -5.95 -14.71 10.03
N ILE A 79 -5.54 -13.63 9.35
CA ILE A 79 -4.21 -13.46 8.77
C ILE A 79 -3.46 -12.36 9.52
N ALA A 80 -2.51 -12.74 10.36
CA ALA A 80 -1.63 -11.81 11.07
C ALA A 80 -0.42 -11.43 10.20
N ALA A 81 0.24 -10.30 10.52
CA ALA A 81 1.50 -9.93 9.89
C ALA A 81 2.52 -11.08 9.97
N GLY A 82 3.21 -11.34 8.86
CA GLY A 82 4.17 -12.46 8.75
C GLY A 82 3.55 -13.83 8.50
N LYS A 83 2.22 -13.93 8.36
CA LYS A 83 1.53 -15.15 7.94
C LYS A 83 0.92 -14.96 6.56
N ILE A 84 0.98 -16.03 5.76
CA ILE A 84 0.33 -16.07 4.44
C ILE A 84 -1.00 -16.81 4.62
N GLY A 85 -2.11 -16.17 4.19
CA GLY A 85 -3.43 -16.78 4.20
C GLY A 85 -3.64 -17.75 3.04
N GLY A 86 -4.62 -18.63 3.17
CA GLY A 86 -5.11 -19.47 2.08
C GLY A 86 -5.92 -18.69 1.05
N PRO A 87 -6.27 -19.32 -0.11
CA PRO A 87 -7.14 -18.70 -1.10
C PRO A 87 -8.51 -18.34 -0.50
N LEU A 88 -8.92 -17.07 -0.66
CA LEU A 88 -10.20 -16.60 -0.19
C LEU A 88 -11.32 -17.08 -1.13
N LEU A 89 -12.31 -17.77 -0.57
CA LEU A 89 -13.46 -18.24 -1.33
C LEU A 89 -14.48 -17.11 -1.58
N PRO A 90 -15.20 -17.13 -2.71
CA PRO A 90 -16.30 -16.21 -2.97
C PRO A 90 -17.33 -16.21 -1.83
N GLY A 91 -17.87 -15.03 -1.51
CA GLY A 91 -18.84 -14.87 -0.44
C GLY A 91 -18.29 -15.01 0.98
N THR A 92 -16.96 -14.90 1.14
CA THR A 92 -16.29 -14.90 2.45
C THR A 92 -15.36 -13.69 2.60
N CYS A 93 -14.95 -13.39 3.83
CA CYS A 93 -13.89 -12.42 4.12
C CYS A 93 -12.83 -13.03 5.04
N ALA A 94 -11.63 -12.45 5.06
CA ALA A 94 -10.58 -12.82 5.99
C ALA A 94 -10.28 -11.67 6.95
N ARG A 95 -10.22 -11.92 8.26
CA ARG A 95 -9.70 -10.94 9.22
C ARG A 95 -8.21 -10.73 8.95
N ILE A 96 -7.81 -9.52 8.57
CA ILE A 96 -6.44 -9.18 8.22
C ILE A 96 -5.91 -8.06 9.10
N PHE A 97 -4.59 -8.02 9.29
CA PHE A 97 -3.90 -7.00 10.07
C PHE A 97 -2.91 -6.22 9.20
N THR A 98 -2.64 -4.99 9.59
CA THR A 98 -1.67 -4.11 8.92
C THR A 98 -0.36 -4.82 8.64
N GLY A 99 0.12 -4.75 7.39
CA GLY A 99 1.33 -5.41 6.94
C GLY A 99 1.19 -6.91 6.61
N ALA A 100 0.04 -7.52 6.87
CA ALA A 100 -0.21 -8.90 6.47
C ALA A 100 -0.40 -9.01 4.96
N PRO A 101 0.15 -10.05 4.29
CA PRO A 101 -0.08 -10.30 2.88
C PRO A 101 -1.56 -10.44 2.55
N LEU A 102 -1.99 -9.84 1.45
CA LEU A 102 -3.35 -10.01 0.96
C LEU A 102 -3.55 -11.46 0.50
N PRO A 103 -4.58 -12.19 0.97
CA PRO A 103 -4.78 -13.57 0.55
C PRO A 103 -5.15 -13.66 -0.94
N PRO A 104 -4.73 -14.71 -1.66
CA PRO A 104 -5.14 -14.92 -3.04
C PRO A 104 -6.67 -14.90 -3.18
N GLY A 105 -7.18 -14.16 -4.16
CA GLY A 105 -8.62 -13.99 -4.38
C GLY A 105 -9.23 -12.75 -3.72
N ALA A 106 -8.59 -12.14 -2.73
CA ALA A 106 -8.98 -10.83 -2.24
C ALA A 106 -8.37 -9.72 -3.10
N ASP A 107 -9.09 -8.61 -3.24
CA ASP A 107 -8.67 -7.44 -4.00
C ASP A 107 -8.77 -6.13 -3.21
N THR A 108 -9.41 -6.15 -2.05
CA THR A 108 -9.78 -4.96 -1.27
C THR A 108 -9.73 -5.28 0.22
N VAL A 109 -9.42 -4.27 1.03
CA VAL A 109 -9.52 -4.32 2.49
C VAL A 109 -10.53 -3.28 2.95
N VAL A 110 -11.38 -3.65 3.92
CA VAL A 110 -12.27 -2.72 4.62
C VAL A 110 -11.80 -2.62 6.07
N PRO A 111 -11.52 -1.41 6.58
CA PRO A 111 -11.13 -1.19 7.98
C PRO A 111 -12.14 -1.77 8.96
N GLN A 112 -11.68 -2.24 10.11
CA GLN A 112 -12.55 -2.81 11.13
C GLN A 112 -13.53 -1.78 11.72
N GLU A 113 -13.17 -0.50 11.65
CA GLU A 113 -13.99 0.63 12.12
C GLU A 113 -15.21 0.89 11.23
N ASP A 114 -15.14 0.45 9.96
CA ASP A 114 -16.18 0.70 8.94
C ASP A 114 -17.18 -0.46 8.81
N VAL A 115 -17.08 -1.46 9.69
CA VAL A 115 -17.93 -2.65 9.65
C VAL A 115 -18.56 -2.96 11.02
N SER A 116 -19.61 -3.77 11.00
CA SER A 116 -20.19 -4.35 12.21
C SER A 116 -19.95 -5.86 12.25
N ARG A 117 -19.45 -6.38 13.37
CA ARG A 117 -19.15 -7.81 13.54
C ARG A 117 -20.04 -8.45 14.59
N GLU A 118 -20.64 -9.59 14.25
CA GLU A 118 -21.40 -10.46 15.14
C GLU A 118 -20.84 -11.88 15.08
N GLY A 119 -20.10 -12.30 16.10
CA GLY A 119 -19.42 -13.59 16.09
C GLY A 119 -18.42 -13.72 14.94
N ASP A 120 -18.64 -14.68 14.06
CA ASP A 120 -17.80 -14.92 12.87
C ASP A 120 -18.43 -14.37 11.58
N VAL A 121 -19.38 -13.45 11.67
CA VAL A 121 -20.00 -12.77 10.54
C VAL A 121 -19.75 -11.28 10.62
N VAL A 122 -19.41 -10.68 9.48
CA VAL A 122 -19.16 -9.24 9.33
C VAL A 122 -20.16 -8.63 8.36
N ALA A 123 -20.75 -7.52 8.76
CA ALA A 123 -21.70 -6.75 7.94
C ALA A 123 -21.00 -5.51 7.36
N PHE A 124 -21.09 -5.38 6.06
CA PHE A 124 -20.53 -4.30 5.26
C PHE A 124 -21.68 -3.41 4.77
N SER A 125 -21.65 -2.14 5.11
CA SER A 125 -22.70 -1.16 4.78
C SER A 125 -22.32 -0.24 3.61
N GLN A 126 -21.16 -0.42 3.02
CA GLN A 126 -20.64 0.37 1.90
C GLN A 126 -19.78 -0.50 1.00
N THR A 127 -19.75 -0.17 -0.29
CA THR A 127 -18.86 -0.80 -1.28
C THR A 127 -17.68 0.15 -1.53
N PRO A 128 -16.47 -0.18 -1.09
CA PRO A 128 -15.26 0.60 -1.38
C PRO A 128 -14.87 0.48 -2.85
N GLN A 129 -13.90 1.30 -3.27
CA GLN A 129 -13.26 1.08 -4.55
C GLN A 129 -12.36 -0.17 -4.51
N ILE A 130 -12.27 -0.88 -5.63
CA ILE A 130 -11.33 -2.00 -5.77
C ILE A 130 -9.91 -1.54 -5.47
N GLY A 131 -9.16 -2.31 -4.70
CA GLY A 131 -7.81 -1.97 -4.26
C GLY A 131 -7.75 -1.03 -3.05
N ALA A 132 -8.88 -0.60 -2.48
CA ALA A 132 -8.89 0.23 -1.29
C ALA A 132 -8.13 -0.45 -0.14
N TRP A 133 -7.29 0.33 0.55
CA TRP A 133 -6.45 -0.08 1.68
C TRP A 133 -5.50 -1.25 1.40
N VAL A 134 -5.15 -1.44 0.12
CA VAL A 134 -4.12 -2.39 -0.31
C VAL A 134 -2.86 -1.62 -0.73
N ARG A 135 -1.74 -1.88 -0.04
CA ARG A 135 -0.41 -1.42 -0.45
C ARG A 135 0.14 -2.41 -1.46
N ARG A 136 0.38 -1.92 -2.67
CA ARG A 136 0.82 -2.77 -3.77
C ARG A 136 2.28 -3.16 -3.65
N GLN A 137 2.61 -4.34 -4.14
CA GLN A 137 3.98 -4.79 -4.33
C GLN A 137 4.78 -3.76 -5.12
N GLY A 138 5.99 -3.44 -4.67
CA GLY A 138 6.89 -2.51 -5.34
C GLY A 138 6.41 -1.04 -5.37
N SER A 139 5.52 -0.63 -4.45
CA SER A 139 4.98 0.73 -4.44
C SER A 139 5.89 1.78 -3.77
N ASP A 140 7.00 1.40 -3.16
CA ASP A 140 7.92 2.27 -2.41
C ASP A 140 9.12 2.72 -3.23
#